data_02e0fe44fce298b1f667e05380380d6d
#
_entry.id   02e0fe44fce298b1f667e05380380d6d
#
_cell.length_a   1.000
_cell.length_b   1.000
_cell.length_c   1.000
_cell.angle_alpha   90.00
_cell.angle_beta   90.00
_cell.angle_gamma   90.00
#
_symmetry.space_group_name_H-M   'P 1'
#
loop_
_entity.id
_entity.type
_entity.pdbx_description
1 polymer ?
#
loop_
_entity_poly.entity_id
_entity_poly.type
_entity_poly.pdbx_seq_one_letter_code
_entity_poly.pdbx_strand_id
1 'polypeptide(L)'
;MSPDSAFNVADILDPKDSIVVHVNPDSNIFSNIFSKFEINNALSYIAEAQARLGLPRIYAANVKEKIADNTVSSDYQAIKEKRRLSKSAAKSPLDDKLLEDFKRFMPDASESVITTGNGDLFLNPEFRKRIEDLNRTTILFTGFFTEIQILRTAVSCADHGYFGVVVSDATSTYSERIYYEALDIISQTVEVIDTRDLMRIWVT
;
A
#
# COMPACT_ATOMS: atom_id res chain seq x y z
N MET A 1 19.56 25.43 -14.05
CA MET A 1 18.45 25.31 -13.07
C MET A 1 18.96 25.89 -11.77
N SER A 2 18.28 26.90 -11.23
CA SER A 2 18.63 27.51 -9.93
C SER A 2 18.41 26.48 -8.82
N PRO A 3 19.32 26.36 -7.83
CA PRO A 3 19.15 25.43 -6.72
C PRO A 3 18.05 25.81 -5.71
N ASP A 4 17.34 26.89 -5.95
CA ASP A 4 16.37 27.49 -5.03
C ASP A 4 14.88 27.27 -5.39
N SER A 5 14.53 26.41 -6.34
CA SER A 5 13.15 25.96 -6.44
C SER A 5 12.96 24.85 -5.38
N ALA A 6 12.53 25.24 -4.19
CA ALA A 6 12.11 24.29 -3.17
C ALA A 6 11.05 23.38 -3.78
N PHE A 7 11.41 22.10 -3.98
CA PHE A 7 10.49 21.07 -4.47
C PHE A 7 9.38 20.90 -3.41
N ASN A 8 8.16 21.23 -3.78
CA ASN A 8 7.04 21.15 -2.84
C ASN A 8 6.39 19.77 -2.96
N VAL A 9 6.16 19.11 -1.84
CA VAL A 9 5.44 17.82 -1.77
C VAL A 9 4.07 17.92 -2.46
N ALA A 10 3.39 19.07 -2.39
CA ALA A 10 2.15 19.30 -3.09
C ALA A 10 2.26 19.17 -4.61
N ASP A 11 3.43 19.46 -5.20
CA ASP A 11 3.61 19.37 -6.66
C ASP A 11 3.66 17.91 -7.14
N ILE A 12 4.15 16.97 -6.31
CA ILE A 12 4.16 15.55 -6.64
C ILE A 12 2.82 14.87 -6.34
N LEU A 13 1.98 15.47 -5.51
CA LEU A 13 0.70 14.93 -5.09
C LEU A 13 -0.50 15.47 -5.88
N ASP A 14 -0.26 16.10 -7.05
CA ASP A 14 -1.38 16.51 -7.91
C ASP A 14 -2.26 15.28 -8.24
N PRO A 15 -3.57 15.32 -7.97
CA PRO A 15 -4.47 14.23 -8.30
C PRO A 15 -4.42 13.79 -9.76
N LYS A 16 -4.10 14.70 -10.67
CA LYS A 16 -3.99 14.40 -12.12
C LYS A 16 -2.81 13.48 -12.43
N ASP A 17 -1.77 13.53 -11.62
CA ASP A 17 -0.54 12.78 -11.80
C ASP A 17 -0.41 11.59 -10.82
N SER A 18 -1.45 11.36 -10.02
CA SER A 18 -1.44 10.37 -8.94
C SER A 18 -2.24 9.11 -9.28
N ILE A 19 -1.71 7.95 -8.83
CA ILE A 19 -2.35 6.63 -8.86
C ILE A 19 -2.38 6.10 -7.43
N VAL A 20 -3.46 5.45 -7.02
CA VAL A 20 -3.52 4.76 -5.73
C VAL A 20 -3.38 3.26 -5.93
N VAL A 21 -2.43 2.64 -5.25
CA VAL A 21 -2.18 1.20 -5.26
C VAL A 21 -2.56 0.61 -3.91
N HIS A 22 -3.61 -0.20 -3.90
CA HIS A 22 -4.05 -0.94 -2.73
C HIS A 22 -3.36 -2.31 -2.69
N VAL A 23 -2.47 -2.50 -1.73
CA VAL A 23 -1.64 -3.70 -1.62
C VAL A 23 -2.27 -4.69 -0.65
N ASN A 24 -2.43 -5.94 -1.07
CA ASN A 24 -2.98 -7.04 -0.26
C ASN A 24 -4.31 -6.72 0.45
N PRO A 25 -5.35 -6.25 -0.25
CA PRO A 25 -6.65 -5.98 0.36
C PRO A 25 -7.32 -7.31 0.76
N ASP A 26 -7.03 -7.78 1.96
CA ASP A 26 -7.42 -9.11 2.46
C ASP A 26 -8.01 -9.03 3.87
N SER A 27 -9.22 -9.56 4.06
CA SER A 27 -9.94 -9.54 5.33
C SER A 27 -9.24 -10.34 6.43
N ASN A 28 -8.51 -11.42 6.09
CA ASN A 28 -7.77 -12.19 7.09
C ASN A 28 -6.55 -11.40 7.58
N ILE A 29 -5.88 -10.66 6.68
CA ILE A 29 -4.80 -9.78 7.07
C ILE A 29 -5.35 -8.67 7.96
N PHE A 30 -6.41 -8.00 7.52
CA PHE A 30 -7.07 -6.94 8.27
C PHE A 30 -7.46 -7.37 9.68
N SER A 31 -7.97 -8.59 9.84
CA SER A 31 -8.35 -9.15 11.15
C SER A 31 -7.19 -9.26 12.13
N ASN A 32 -5.95 -9.28 11.67
CA ASN A 32 -4.75 -9.53 12.47
C ASN A 32 -3.79 -8.33 12.58
N ILE A 33 -4.08 -7.20 11.96
CA ILE A 33 -3.27 -5.98 12.09
C ILE A 33 -3.54 -5.26 13.42
N PHE A 34 -2.62 -4.38 13.83
CA PHE A 34 -2.75 -3.65 15.09
C PHE A 34 -3.66 -2.42 15.00
N SER A 35 -3.75 -1.75 13.83
CA SER A 35 -4.39 -0.43 13.62
C SER A 35 -5.68 -0.50 12.77
N LYS A 36 -6.60 -1.41 13.13
CA LYS A 36 -7.82 -1.68 12.33
C LYS A 36 -8.71 -0.46 12.15
N PHE A 37 -8.90 0.30 13.22
CA PHE A 37 -9.79 1.46 13.21
C PHE A 37 -9.18 2.60 12.38
N GLU A 38 -7.92 2.88 12.59
CA GLU A 38 -7.17 3.95 11.92
C GLU A 38 -7.14 3.71 10.41
N ILE A 39 -6.78 2.50 9.99
CA ILE A 39 -6.70 2.17 8.57
C ILE A 39 -8.07 2.19 7.89
N ASN A 40 -9.12 1.74 8.58
CA ASN A 40 -10.48 1.78 8.04
C ASN A 40 -10.95 3.22 7.79
N ASN A 41 -10.67 4.12 8.71
CA ASN A 41 -10.97 5.55 8.56
C ASN A 41 -10.15 6.17 7.42
N ALA A 42 -8.85 5.93 7.37
CA ALA A 42 -7.97 6.45 6.33
C ALA A 42 -8.40 5.99 4.93
N LEU A 43 -8.68 4.69 4.76
CA LEU A 43 -9.18 4.15 3.49
C LEU A 43 -10.53 4.74 3.08
N SER A 44 -11.41 5.10 4.04
CA SER A 44 -12.68 5.77 3.74
C SER A 44 -12.45 7.14 3.10
N TYR A 45 -11.55 7.96 3.66
CA TYR A 45 -11.20 9.26 3.08
C TYR A 45 -10.56 9.12 1.69
N ILE A 46 -9.66 8.15 1.53
CA ILE A 46 -9.01 7.89 0.23
C ILE A 46 -10.04 7.45 -0.81
N ALA A 47 -10.96 6.54 -0.47
CA ALA A 47 -12.00 6.07 -1.39
C ALA A 47 -12.94 7.21 -1.82
N GLU A 48 -13.33 8.09 -0.89
CA GLU A 48 -14.12 9.28 -1.20
C GLU A 48 -13.38 10.24 -2.14
N ALA A 49 -12.10 10.50 -1.85
CA ALA A 49 -11.26 11.33 -2.72
C ALA A 49 -11.08 10.72 -4.11
N GLN A 50 -10.84 9.40 -4.20
CA GLN A 50 -10.74 8.69 -5.47
C GLN A 50 -12.01 8.86 -6.32
N ALA A 51 -13.18 8.66 -5.71
CA ALA A 51 -14.46 8.81 -6.41
C ALA A 51 -14.69 10.25 -6.90
N ARG A 52 -14.37 11.25 -6.07
CA ARG A 52 -14.57 12.66 -6.38
C ARG A 52 -13.59 13.19 -7.42
N LEU A 53 -12.33 12.78 -7.36
CA LEU A 53 -11.24 13.29 -8.21
C LEU A 53 -10.99 12.44 -9.45
N GLY A 54 -11.66 11.30 -9.59
CA GLY A 54 -11.43 10.36 -10.69
C GLY A 54 -10.03 9.73 -10.66
N LEU A 55 -9.49 9.48 -9.46
CA LEU A 55 -8.17 8.89 -9.31
C LEU A 55 -8.19 7.42 -9.72
N PRO A 56 -7.28 6.98 -10.61
CA PRO A 56 -7.16 5.56 -10.91
C PRO A 56 -6.67 4.79 -9.71
N ARG A 57 -7.19 3.56 -9.58
CA ARG A 57 -6.77 2.62 -8.55
C ARG A 57 -6.29 1.32 -9.15
N ILE A 58 -5.34 0.69 -8.48
CA ILE A 58 -4.83 -0.63 -8.79
C ILE A 58 -4.89 -1.46 -7.53
N TYR A 59 -5.38 -2.68 -7.65
CA TYR A 59 -5.30 -3.68 -6.60
C TYR A 59 -4.18 -4.67 -6.91
N ALA A 60 -3.29 -4.89 -5.94
CA ALA A 60 -2.21 -5.86 -6.06
C ALA A 60 -2.20 -6.79 -4.86
N ALA A 61 -2.13 -8.10 -5.09
CA ALA A 61 -2.10 -9.09 -4.03
C ALA A 61 -0.92 -10.05 -4.18
N ASN A 62 -0.28 -10.34 -3.07
CA ASN A 62 0.74 -11.39 -3.02
C ASN A 62 0.07 -12.75 -2.85
N VAL A 63 0.26 -13.63 -3.82
CA VAL A 63 -0.31 -14.97 -3.83
C VAL A 63 0.81 -15.99 -3.73
N LYS A 64 0.77 -16.82 -2.70
CA LYS A 64 1.81 -17.83 -2.41
C LYS A 64 2.05 -18.80 -3.56
N GLU A 65 1.01 -19.15 -4.30
CA GLU A 65 1.06 -20.08 -5.42
C GLU A 65 1.88 -19.56 -6.63
N LYS A 66 2.14 -18.26 -6.68
CA LYS A 66 2.97 -17.63 -7.73
C LYS A 66 4.44 -17.44 -7.32
N ILE A 67 4.81 -17.81 -6.11
CA ILE A 67 6.22 -17.92 -5.74
C ILE A 67 6.73 -19.12 -6.54
N ALA A 68 7.62 -18.87 -7.51
CA ALA A 68 8.14 -19.90 -8.40
C ALA A 68 8.50 -21.17 -7.64
N ASP A 69 8.17 -22.34 -8.19
CA ASP A 69 8.30 -23.70 -7.62
C ASP A 69 9.72 -24.12 -7.19
N ASN A 70 10.67 -23.24 -7.16
CA ASN A 70 12.02 -23.39 -6.64
C ASN A 70 12.14 -22.98 -5.16
N THR A 71 11.39 -23.34 -4.34
CA THR A 71 11.13 -24.30 -3.35
C THR A 71 11.79 -24.19 -1.99
N VAL A 72 13.02 -23.80 -1.77
CA VAL A 72 13.58 -23.43 -0.46
C VAL A 72 12.98 -22.09 0.00
N SER A 73 12.59 -21.27 -0.95
CA SER A 73 12.00 -19.94 -0.70
C SER A 73 10.56 -20.02 -0.21
N SER A 74 9.71 -20.92 -0.72
CA SER A 74 8.29 -21.00 -0.38
C SER A 74 8.06 -21.49 1.05
N ASP A 75 8.74 -22.56 1.46
CA ASP A 75 8.64 -23.13 2.81
C ASP A 75 9.20 -22.16 3.85
N TYR A 76 10.33 -21.52 3.52
CA TYR A 76 10.92 -20.52 4.41
C TYR A 76 10.01 -19.32 4.60
N GLN A 77 9.38 -18.82 3.53
CA GLN A 77 8.44 -17.70 3.62
C GLN A 77 7.19 -18.08 4.39
N ALA A 78 6.64 -19.28 4.21
CA ALA A 78 5.50 -19.78 4.97
C ALA A 78 5.83 -19.86 6.49
N ILE A 79 7.05 -20.34 6.83
CA ILE A 79 7.51 -20.36 8.22
C ILE A 79 7.64 -18.94 8.79
N LYS A 80 8.19 -18.01 8.01
CA LYS A 80 8.32 -16.60 8.42
C LYS A 80 6.96 -15.95 8.65
N GLU A 81 6.02 -16.16 7.75
CA GLU A 81 4.66 -15.63 7.90
C GLU A 81 3.96 -16.21 9.13
N LYS A 82 4.04 -17.51 9.35
CA LYS A 82 3.50 -18.14 10.55
C LYS A 82 4.11 -17.54 11.83
N ARG A 83 5.42 -17.26 11.83
CA ARG A 83 6.10 -16.61 12.94
C ARG A 83 5.67 -15.16 13.13
N ARG A 84 5.44 -14.42 12.06
CA ARG A 84 4.91 -13.05 12.11
C ARG A 84 3.51 -13.04 12.71
N LEU A 85 2.62 -13.88 12.22
CA LEU A 85 1.26 -14.00 12.71
C LEU A 85 1.21 -14.43 14.20
N SER A 86 2.07 -15.34 14.63
CA SER A 86 2.14 -15.75 16.03
C SER A 86 2.60 -14.64 16.99
N LYS A 87 3.28 -13.62 16.47
CA LYS A 87 3.72 -12.43 17.22
C LYS A 87 2.74 -11.25 17.07
N SER A 88 1.66 -11.43 16.32
CA SER A 88 0.63 -10.39 16.17
C SER A 88 0.06 -10.02 17.53
N ALA A 89 0.07 -8.74 17.83
CA ALA A 89 -0.59 -8.18 19.01
C ALA A 89 -2.12 -8.16 18.88
N ALA A 90 -2.64 -8.42 17.69
CA ALA A 90 -4.05 -8.28 17.35
C ALA A 90 -4.89 -9.46 17.85
N LYS A 91 -4.88 -9.68 19.16
CA LYS A 91 -5.83 -10.59 19.83
C LYS A 91 -7.13 -9.90 20.24
N SER A 92 -7.31 -8.63 19.86
CA SER A 92 -8.56 -7.93 20.11
C SER A 92 -9.68 -8.56 19.27
N PRO A 93 -10.87 -8.79 19.85
CA PRO A 93 -12.01 -9.24 19.08
C PRO A 93 -12.20 -8.34 17.87
N LEU A 94 -12.39 -8.95 16.70
CA LEU A 94 -12.75 -8.21 15.52
C LEU A 94 -14.20 -7.74 15.70
N ASP A 95 -14.44 -6.46 15.56
CA ASP A 95 -15.78 -5.91 15.44
C ASP A 95 -16.31 -6.27 14.05
N ASP A 96 -17.42 -7.00 13.98
CA ASP A 96 -18.05 -7.41 12.72
C ASP A 96 -18.41 -6.21 11.85
N LYS A 97 -18.81 -5.09 12.45
CA LYS A 97 -19.08 -3.85 11.73
C LYS A 97 -17.83 -3.29 11.07
N LEU A 98 -16.72 -3.28 11.79
CA LEU A 98 -15.45 -2.78 11.26
C LEU A 98 -14.95 -3.66 10.10
N LEU A 99 -15.17 -4.96 10.17
CA LEU A 99 -14.86 -5.88 9.08
C LEU A 99 -15.74 -5.63 7.85
N GLU A 100 -17.04 -5.43 8.04
CA GLU A 100 -17.95 -5.10 6.94
C GLU A 100 -17.61 -3.75 6.29
N ASP A 101 -17.23 -2.77 7.09
CA ASP A 101 -16.77 -1.48 6.57
C ASP A 101 -15.49 -1.64 5.75
N PHE A 102 -14.53 -2.46 6.20
CA PHE A 102 -13.30 -2.73 5.46
C PHE A 102 -13.56 -3.44 4.12
N LYS A 103 -14.54 -4.34 4.04
CA LYS A 103 -14.87 -5.05 2.79
C LYS A 103 -15.24 -4.11 1.64
N ARG A 104 -15.67 -2.89 1.91
CA ARG A 104 -15.96 -1.87 0.89
C ARG A 104 -14.72 -1.39 0.13
N PHE A 105 -13.52 -1.59 0.71
CA PHE A 105 -12.24 -1.23 0.10
C PHE A 105 -11.57 -2.40 -0.60
N MET A 106 -12.18 -3.57 -0.57
CA MET A 106 -11.72 -4.72 -1.33
C MET A 106 -12.18 -4.60 -2.80
N PRO A 107 -11.42 -5.19 -3.73
CA PRO A 107 -11.84 -5.20 -5.13
C PRO A 107 -13.16 -5.94 -5.29
N ASP A 108 -14.05 -5.38 -6.09
CA ASP A 108 -15.28 -6.06 -6.49
C ASP A 108 -15.03 -7.03 -7.66
N ALA A 109 -16.07 -7.78 -8.06
CA ALA A 109 -15.93 -8.81 -9.11
C ALA A 109 -15.59 -8.24 -10.50
N SER A 110 -15.76 -6.94 -10.73
CA SER A 110 -15.43 -6.25 -11.99
C SER A 110 -13.99 -5.73 -12.02
N GLU A 111 -13.32 -5.66 -10.87
CA GLU A 111 -11.99 -5.10 -10.73
C GLU A 111 -10.92 -6.19 -10.81
N SER A 112 -9.91 -5.94 -11.63
CA SER A 112 -8.78 -6.86 -11.75
C SER A 112 -7.80 -6.67 -10.60
N VAL A 113 -7.37 -7.78 -10.00
CA VAL A 113 -6.31 -7.81 -9.00
C VAL A 113 -5.04 -8.36 -9.63
N ILE A 114 -3.98 -7.57 -9.62
CA ILE A 114 -2.66 -8.01 -10.09
C ILE A 114 -2.07 -8.94 -9.04
N THR A 115 -1.91 -10.20 -9.39
CA THR A 115 -1.37 -11.20 -8.47
C THR A 115 0.12 -11.42 -8.70
N THR A 116 0.92 -11.39 -7.64
CA THR A 116 2.37 -11.54 -7.70
C THR A 116 2.88 -12.49 -6.60
N GLY A 117 3.98 -13.20 -6.87
CA GLY A 117 4.76 -13.90 -5.85
C GLY A 117 5.92 -13.06 -5.29
N ASN A 118 6.13 -11.87 -5.82
CA ASN A 118 7.25 -11.00 -5.47
C ASN A 118 6.86 -9.98 -4.40
N GLY A 119 7.82 -9.65 -3.56
CA GLY A 119 7.63 -8.58 -2.57
C GLY A 119 7.70 -7.16 -3.16
N ASP A 120 8.29 -7.01 -4.33
CA ASP A 120 8.30 -5.77 -5.11
C ASP A 120 7.37 -5.95 -6.32
N LEU A 121 6.37 -5.07 -6.44
CA LEU A 121 5.36 -5.14 -7.50
C LEU A 121 5.96 -4.82 -8.87
N PHE A 122 7.02 -4.01 -8.95
CA PHE A 122 7.68 -3.71 -10.22
C PHE A 122 8.37 -4.92 -10.86
N LEU A 123 8.61 -6.00 -10.12
CA LEU A 123 9.06 -7.27 -10.71
C LEU A 123 7.95 -7.98 -11.51
N ASN A 124 6.69 -7.56 -11.37
CA ASN A 124 5.58 -8.10 -12.15
C ASN A 124 5.38 -7.27 -13.45
N PRO A 125 5.50 -7.89 -14.65
CA PRO A 125 5.31 -7.17 -15.92
C PRO A 125 3.91 -6.57 -16.09
N GLU A 126 2.86 -7.22 -15.56
CA GLU A 126 1.48 -6.73 -15.63
C GLU A 126 1.33 -5.43 -14.81
N PHE A 127 1.94 -5.37 -13.63
CA PHE A 127 1.94 -4.16 -12.81
C PHE A 127 2.65 -3.01 -13.52
N ARG A 128 3.86 -3.24 -14.05
CA ARG A 128 4.58 -2.20 -14.81
C ARG A 128 3.75 -1.67 -15.96
N LYS A 129 3.22 -2.58 -16.79
CA LYS A 129 2.39 -2.19 -17.92
C LYS A 129 1.18 -1.37 -17.48
N ARG A 130 0.51 -1.78 -16.40
CA ARG A 130 -0.67 -1.07 -15.89
C ARG A 130 -0.34 0.34 -15.42
N ILE A 131 0.80 0.54 -14.75
CA ILE A 131 1.27 1.87 -14.34
C ILE A 131 1.62 2.72 -15.58
N GLU A 132 2.36 2.17 -16.54
CA GLU A 132 2.73 2.85 -17.79
C GLU A 132 1.49 3.29 -18.58
N ASP A 133 0.50 2.42 -18.73
CA ASP A 133 -0.75 2.70 -19.48
C ASP A 133 -1.55 3.87 -18.84
N LEU A 134 -1.41 4.10 -17.55
CA LEU A 134 -2.07 5.21 -16.86
C LEU A 134 -1.36 6.56 -17.08
N ASN A 135 -0.10 6.54 -17.53
CA ASN A 135 0.71 7.72 -17.85
C ASN A 135 0.69 8.79 -16.74
N ARG A 136 0.98 8.38 -15.51
CA ARG A 136 1.05 9.23 -14.32
C ARG A 136 2.38 9.03 -13.62
N THR A 137 2.80 9.99 -12.83
CA THR A 137 4.16 10.02 -12.25
C THR A 137 4.23 9.68 -10.78
N THR A 138 3.12 9.75 -10.06
CA THR A 138 3.08 9.55 -8.61
C THR A 138 2.25 8.33 -8.23
N ILE A 139 2.81 7.47 -7.40
CA ILE A 139 2.18 6.24 -6.93
C ILE A 139 2.03 6.29 -5.42
N LEU A 140 0.78 6.35 -4.95
CA LEU A 140 0.44 6.29 -3.53
C LEU A 140 0.15 4.86 -3.12
N PHE A 141 0.80 4.39 -2.07
CA PHE A 141 0.64 3.03 -1.53
C PHE A 141 -0.21 3.01 -0.27
N THR A 142 -1.18 2.09 -0.25
CA THR A 142 -2.01 1.76 0.91
C THR A 142 -2.10 0.25 1.09
N GLY A 143 -2.59 -0.22 2.24
CA GLY A 143 -2.86 -1.65 2.50
C GLY A 143 -1.78 -2.35 3.30
N PHE A 144 -1.37 -3.58 2.92
CA PHE A 144 -0.56 -4.49 3.75
C PHE A 144 0.53 -5.19 2.92
N PHE A 145 1.67 -5.55 3.40
CA PHE A 145 2.30 -5.23 4.68
C PHE A 145 3.29 -4.08 4.48
N THR A 146 3.28 -3.12 5.41
CA THR A 146 4.15 -1.93 5.32
C THR A 146 5.63 -2.31 5.17
N GLU A 147 6.12 -3.28 5.93
CA GLU A 147 7.52 -3.69 5.97
C GLU A 147 7.95 -4.69 4.87
N ILE A 148 7.03 -5.15 4.01
CA ILE A 148 7.34 -6.12 2.95
C ILE A 148 7.04 -5.53 1.58
N GLN A 149 5.78 -5.62 1.14
CA GLN A 149 5.42 -5.23 -0.22
C GLN A 149 5.47 -3.71 -0.40
N ILE A 150 4.93 -2.96 0.57
CA ILE A 150 4.86 -1.50 0.46
C ILE A 150 6.27 -0.92 0.49
N LEU A 151 7.08 -1.27 1.51
CA LEU A 151 8.46 -0.80 1.59
C LEU A 151 9.25 -1.09 0.31
N ARG A 152 9.23 -2.33 -0.17
CA ARG A 152 10.01 -2.74 -1.34
C ARG A 152 9.59 -2.00 -2.59
N THR A 153 8.28 -1.93 -2.83
CA THR A 153 7.74 -1.30 -4.05
C THR A 153 7.88 0.23 -4.00
N ALA A 154 7.62 0.85 -2.86
CA ALA A 154 7.75 2.29 -2.72
C ALA A 154 9.20 2.75 -2.94
N VAL A 155 10.18 2.07 -2.35
CA VAL A 155 11.60 2.39 -2.52
C VAL A 155 12.06 2.19 -3.97
N SER A 156 11.55 1.18 -4.68
CA SER A 156 11.91 0.94 -6.07
C SER A 156 11.24 1.87 -7.07
N CYS A 157 10.27 2.70 -6.66
CA CYS A 157 9.62 3.68 -7.54
C CYS A 157 10.61 4.57 -8.29
N ALA A 158 11.60 5.10 -7.59
CA ALA A 158 12.61 5.99 -8.18
C ALA A 158 13.44 5.31 -9.28
N ASP A 159 13.77 4.02 -9.11
CA ASP A 159 14.50 3.23 -10.12
C ASP A 159 13.67 3.04 -11.39
N HIS A 160 12.34 3.16 -11.28
CA HIS A 160 11.40 3.06 -12.40
C HIS A 160 10.88 4.42 -12.90
N GLY A 161 11.41 5.54 -12.38
CA GLY A 161 11.06 6.89 -12.82
C GLY A 161 9.76 7.44 -12.24
N TYR A 162 9.30 6.92 -11.09
CA TYR A 162 8.08 7.36 -10.40
C TYR A 162 8.38 7.96 -9.03
N PHE A 163 7.53 8.85 -8.58
CA PHE A 163 7.49 9.28 -7.19
C PHE A 163 6.68 8.28 -6.36
N GLY A 164 7.34 7.63 -5.41
CA GLY A 164 6.65 6.78 -4.43
C GLY A 164 6.16 7.61 -3.25
N VAL A 165 4.94 7.36 -2.81
CA VAL A 165 4.35 7.99 -1.62
C VAL A 165 3.68 6.91 -0.79
N VAL A 166 3.96 6.85 0.50
CA VAL A 166 3.27 5.92 1.41
C VAL A 166 2.31 6.70 2.29
N VAL A 167 1.03 6.31 2.26
CA VAL A 167 0.01 6.90 3.13
C VAL A 167 0.05 6.15 4.45
N SER A 168 0.68 6.76 5.47
CA SER A 168 1.05 6.08 6.71
C SER A 168 -0.12 5.47 7.45
N ASP A 169 -1.17 6.21 7.73
CA ASP A 169 -2.37 5.74 8.43
C ASP A 169 -3.28 4.84 7.59
N ALA A 170 -3.04 4.75 6.26
CA ALA A 170 -3.70 3.82 5.34
C ALA A 170 -2.88 2.55 5.06
N THR A 171 -1.76 2.33 5.76
CA THR A 171 -0.97 1.10 5.72
C THR A 171 -0.86 0.46 7.10
N SER A 172 -0.62 -0.84 7.16
CA SER A 172 -0.43 -1.53 8.43
C SER A 172 0.29 -2.87 8.30
N THR A 173 0.58 -3.47 9.46
CA THR A 173 1.14 -4.80 9.60
C THR A 173 0.67 -5.45 10.92
N TYR A 174 1.19 -6.64 11.24
CA TYR A 174 0.82 -7.37 12.46
C TYR A 174 1.45 -6.80 13.75
N SER A 175 2.50 -5.96 13.64
CA SER A 175 3.25 -5.47 14.79
C SER A 175 3.45 -3.96 14.68
N GLU A 176 2.95 -3.22 15.66
CA GLU A 176 3.10 -1.78 15.75
C GLU A 176 4.58 -1.34 15.68
N ARG A 177 5.47 -2.01 16.41
CA ARG A 177 6.91 -1.73 16.39
C ARG A 177 7.49 -1.88 14.99
N ILE A 178 7.18 -2.98 14.29
CA ILE A 178 7.69 -3.23 12.94
C ILE A 178 7.12 -2.20 11.93
N TYR A 179 5.89 -1.77 12.14
CA TYR A 179 5.28 -0.73 11.32
C TYR A 179 6.07 0.58 11.40
N TYR A 180 6.36 1.08 12.61
CA TYR A 180 7.12 2.32 12.77
C TYR A 180 8.55 2.18 12.24
N GLU A 181 9.23 1.07 12.51
CA GLU A 181 10.56 0.79 11.95
C GLU A 181 10.55 0.79 10.40
N ALA A 182 9.49 0.25 9.79
CA ALA A 182 9.35 0.26 8.33
C ALA A 182 9.11 1.68 7.79
N LEU A 183 8.26 2.48 8.42
CA LEU A 183 8.03 3.86 8.02
C LEU A 183 9.30 4.72 8.15
N ASP A 184 10.07 4.52 9.21
CA ASP A 184 11.37 5.21 9.40
C ASP A 184 12.33 4.90 8.25
N ILE A 185 12.41 3.65 7.80
CA ILE A 185 13.24 3.24 6.66
C ILE A 185 12.69 3.84 5.35
N ILE A 186 11.39 3.74 5.11
CA ILE A 186 10.73 4.27 3.92
C ILE A 186 10.98 5.77 3.79
N SER A 187 10.83 6.52 4.87
CA SER A 187 10.97 7.97 4.89
C SER A 187 12.37 8.49 4.53
N GLN A 188 13.38 7.61 4.48
CA GLN A 188 14.73 8.00 4.03
C GLN A 188 14.81 8.20 2.51
N THR A 189 13.86 7.65 1.75
CA THR A 189 13.95 7.63 0.27
C THR A 189 12.65 7.96 -0.43
N VAL A 190 11.51 7.88 0.24
CA VAL A 190 10.16 8.11 -0.30
C VAL A 190 9.38 9.03 0.62
N GLU A 191 8.41 9.74 0.06
CA GLU A 191 7.52 10.57 0.85
C GLU A 191 6.57 9.69 1.70
N VAL A 192 6.42 10.07 2.97
CA VAL A 192 5.46 9.44 3.90
C VAL A 192 4.52 10.53 4.40
N ILE A 193 3.24 10.38 4.10
CA ILE A 193 2.20 11.36 4.42
C ILE A 193 1.03 10.68 5.14
N ASP A 194 0.36 11.37 6.04
CA ASP A 194 -0.91 10.89 6.60
C ASP A 194 -2.12 11.33 5.74
N THR A 195 -3.25 10.66 5.92
CA THR A 195 -4.47 10.96 5.17
C THR A 195 -4.94 12.40 5.40
N ARG A 196 -4.77 12.96 6.59
CA ARG A 196 -5.19 14.32 6.91
C ARG A 196 -4.44 15.36 6.07
N ASP A 197 -3.12 15.20 5.97
CA ASP A 197 -2.28 16.12 5.20
C ASP A 197 -2.45 15.90 3.70
N LEU A 198 -2.62 14.65 3.26
CA LEU A 198 -2.98 14.31 1.89
C LEU A 198 -4.31 14.98 1.48
N MET A 199 -5.35 14.89 2.32
CA MET A 199 -6.64 15.51 2.04
C MET A 199 -6.57 17.04 2.00
N ARG A 200 -5.69 17.69 2.74
CA ARG A 200 -5.46 19.13 2.63
C ARG A 200 -4.96 19.53 1.25
N ILE A 201 -4.13 18.69 0.63
CA ILE A 201 -3.62 18.91 -0.73
C ILE A 201 -4.71 18.64 -1.78
N TRP A 202 -5.50 17.58 -1.60
CA TRP A 202 -6.48 17.12 -2.60
C TRP A 202 -7.83 17.83 -2.53
N VAL A 203 -8.15 18.52 -1.43
CA VAL A 203 -9.47 19.15 -1.20
C VAL A 203 -9.40 20.67 -1.34
N THR A 204 -8.18 21.22 -1.50
CA THR A 204 -8.02 22.66 -1.75
C THR A 204 -8.29 22.98 -3.21
#